data_90814d8ab440cc0dfbfcefbfdefbad62
#
_entry.id   90814d8ab440cc0dfbfcefbfdefbad62
#
_cell.length_a   1.000
_cell.length_b   1.000
_cell.length_c   1.000
_cell.angle_alpha   90.00
_cell.angle_beta   90.00
_cell.angle_gamma   90.00
#
_symmetry.space_group_name_H-M   'P 1'
#
loop_
_entity.id
_entity.type
_entity.pdbx_description
1 polymer ?
#
loop_
_entity_poly.entity_id
_entity_poly.type
_entity_poly.pdbx_seq_one_letter_code
_entity_poly.pdbx_strand_id
1 'polypeptide(L)'
;MVRSAVFLCLLMGCVFGLQAGVCRAGAGQDLTEKQFVCPFPDMTTDVLPLTYARIMEDYVPVYGQPQDESAGISPVRFTKKGFMWVSLSDPHPVMVDGQGWYKINEREYLRADKLRLAKPSGFQGVMVPREFDKKFAWMIFHTRVSPGPGVPPVEEEDPAVVPARSLVIVHEVREAEQRKWCRIGTGGWVPHARLAMVTPHGRPEGVGESERWIEVNLTEQTLSAYEGDRLIFATLISSGDERFPTIKGLFRIWAKVEIGKMSGGEDESDRYYVEDVPWHMYFYKSYGLHASYWHDFFGLPNSHGCVNLAPKDALWLFQWTRPKNNRGKWQEATQADPGTWVWVHETPVAVGE
;
A
#
# COMPACT_ATOMS: atom_id res chain seq x y z
N MET A 1 -40.30 -29.58 49.23
CA MET A 1 -40.01 -30.15 47.91
C MET A 1 -39.71 -29.01 46.94
N VAL A 2 -38.46 -28.64 46.77
CA VAL A 2 -38.03 -27.63 45.83
C VAL A 2 -36.84 -28.25 45.05
N ARG A 3 -37.01 -28.47 43.76
CA ARG A 3 -36.01 -29.04 42.87
C ARG A 3 -35.09 -27.91 42.42
N SER A 4 -33.81 -28.01 42.77
CA SER A 4 -32.73 -27.19 42.23
C SER A 4 -32.41 -27.63 40.80
N ALA A 5 -32.46 -26.72 39.85
CA ALA A 5 -31.94 -26.90 38.48
C ALA A 5 -30.53 -26.32 38.44
N VAL A 6 -29.56 -27.19 38.19
CA VAL A 6 -28.17 -26.82 37.97
C VAL A 6 -28.05 -26.44 36.47
N PHE A 7 -27.72 -25.17 36.22
CA PHE A 7 -27.35 -24.71 34.88
C PHE A 7 -25.86 -24.99 34.64
N LEU A 8 -25.59 -25.91 33.72
CA LEU A 8 -24.25 -26.22 33.23
C LEU A 8 -23.90 -25.24 32.09
N CYS A 9 -23.08 -24.22 32.36
CA CYS A 9 -22.50 -23.37 31.34
C CYS A 9 -21.41 -24.13 30.60
N LEU A 10 -21.69 -24.58 29.37
CA LEU A 10 -20.71 -25.05 28.42
C LEU A 10 -19.99 -23.83 27.80
N LEU A 11 -18.74 -23.64 28.20
CA LEU A 11 -17.78 -22.77 27.53
C LEU A 11 -17.42 -23.39 26.17
N MET A 12 -18.06 -22.96 25.09
CA MET A 12 -17.59 -23.19 23.73
C MET A 12 -16.44 -22.23 23.45
N GLY A 13 -15.22 -22.75 23.53
CA GLY A 13 -14.04 -22.09 23.00
C GLY A 13 -14.12 -22.01 21.47
N CYS A 14 -14.39 -20.83 20.93
CA CYS A 14 -14.23 -20.58 19.51
C CYS A 14 -12.73 -20.55 19.16
N VAL A 15 -12.22 -21.67 18.72
CA VAL A 15 -10.95 -21.74 17.99
C VAL A 15 -11.24 -21.19 16.60
N PHE A 16 -10.87 -19.94 16.35
CA PHE A 16 -10.81 -19.39 14.99
C PHE A 16 -9.67 -20.07 14.24
N GLY A 17 -9.96 -21.20 13.62
CA GLY A 17 -9.14 -21.78 12.58
C GLY A 17 -9.25 -20.89 11.34
N LEU A 18 -8.16 -20.22 10.97
CA LEU A 18 -7.99 -19.65 9.64
C LEU A 18 -8.05 -20.81 8.62
N GLN A 19 -9.23 -21.11 8.12
CA GLN A 19 -9.36 -21.89 6.89
C GLN A 19 -8.98 -20.97 5.74
N ALA A 20 -7.77 -21.17 5.23
CA ALA A 20 -7.38 -20.68 3.91
C ALA A 20 -8.37 -21.27 2.90
N GLY A 21 -9.26 -20.43 2.39
CA GLY A 21 -10.17 -20.80 1.33
C GLY A 21 -9.36 -21.25 0.11
N VAL A 22 -9.39 -22.54 -0.17
CA VAL A 22 -8.75 -23.12 -1.35
C VAL A 22 -9.61 -22.74 -2.54
N CYS A 23 -9.18 -21.73 -3.33
CA CYS A 23 -9.75 -21.51 -4.66
C CYS A 23 -9.44 -22.73 -5.53
N ARG A 24 -10.43 -23.59 -5.77
CA ARG A 24 -10.34 -24.65 -6.77
C ARG A 24 -10.68 -24.06 -8.13
N ALA A 25 -9.69 -24.00 -9.02
CA ALA A 25 -9.94 -23.77 -10.43
C ALA A 25 -10.63 -25.02 -11.01
N GLY A 26 -11.80 -24.85 -11.59
CA GLY A 26 -12.46 -25.91 -12.38
C GLY A 26 -11.61 -26.20 -13.63
N ALA A 27 -11.31 -27.45 -13.89
CA ALA A 27 -10.58 -27.87 -15.08
C ALA A 27 -11.35 -27.48 -16.36
N GLY A 28 -10.72 -26.68 -17.23
CA GLY A 28 -11.17 -26.48 -18.62
C GLY A 28 -11.79 -25.13 -18.99
N GLN A 29 -11.78 -24.12 -18.12
CA GLN A 29 -12.22 -22.77 -18.51
C GLN A 29 -11.03 -21.81 -18.61
N ASP A 30 -11.00 -21.07 -19.71
CA ASP A 30 -10.06 -19.95 -19.90
C ASP A 30 -10.28 -18.93 -18.77
N LEU A 31 -9.25 -18.76 -17.92
CA LEU A 31 -9.34 -17.90 -16.73
C LEU A 31 -9.53 -16.46 -17.20
N THR A 32 -10.75 -15.97 -17.16
CA THR A 32 -11.05 -14.56 -17.38
C THR A 32 -10.62 -13.74 -16.14
N GLU A 33 -10.37 -12.44 -16.30
CA GLU A 33 -9.95 -11.52 -15.23
C GLU A 33 -10.75 -11.65 -13.92
N LYS A 34 -12.01 -12.04 -13.99
CA LYS A 34 -12.89 -12.27 -12.83
C LYS A 34 -12.47 -13.45 -11.94
N GLN A 35 -11.66 -14.37 -12.43
CA GLN A 35 -11.23 -15.56 -11.68
C GLN A 35 -9.91 -15.33 -10.92
N PHE A 36 -9.22 -14.23 -11.20
CA PHE A 36 -7.98 -13.83 -10.53
C PHE A 36 -8.19 -13.23 -9.14
N VAL A 37 -9.36 -12.70 -8.91
CA VAL A 37 -9.69 -12.08 -7.63
C VAL A 37 -10.11 -13.17 -6.68
N CYS A 38 -9.14 -13.84 -6.03
CA CYS A 38 -9.41 -14.34 -4.70
C CYS A 38 -9.67 -13.10 -3.84
N PRO A 39 -10.89 -12.90 -3.33
CA PRO A 39 -11.12 -11.78 -2.45
C PRO A 39 -10.15 -11.92 -1.27
N PHE A 40 -9.51 -10.82 -0.90
CA PHE A 40 -8.93 -10.71 0.42
C PHE A 40 -9.95 -11.22 1.43
N PRO A 41 -9.54 -11.88 2.51
CA PRO A 41 -10.43 -12.13 3.61
C PRO A 41 -11.16 -10.82 3.87
N ASP A 42 -12.48 -10.88 3.92
CA ASP A 42 -13.38 -9.75 3.91
C ASP A 42 -12.93 -8.66 4.91
N MET A 43 -12.15 -7.72 4.42
CA MET A 43 -11.70 -6.55 5.15
C MET A 43 -12.72 -5.43 4.89
N THR A 44 -13.98 -5.70 5.28
CA THR A 44 -15.14 -4.84 5.07
C THR A 44 -15.10 -3.56 5.90
N THR A 45 -14.11 -3.41 6.77
CA THR A 45 -13.98 -2.25 7.65
C THR A 45 -12.90 -1.30 7.16
N ASP A 46 -13.03 -0.07 7.59
CA ASP A 46 -12.04 0.98 7.45
C ASP A 46 -10.68 0.48 7.97
N VAL A 47 -9.77 0.19 7.06
CA VAL A 47 -8.45 -0.38 7.38
C VAL A 47 -7.50 0.67 7.96
N LEU A 48 -7.92 1.92 7.96
CA LEU A 48 -7.19 3.02 8.58
C LEU A 48 -7.70 3.23 10.00
N PRO A 49 -6.80 3.30 11.00
CA PRO A 49 -7.21 3.41 12.40
C PRO A 49 -7.77 4.79 12.76
N LEU A 50 -7.55 5.80 11.93
CA LEU A 50 -7.92 7.19 12.18
C LEU A 50 -8.43 7.87 10.91
N THR A 51 -9.06 9.03 11.08
CA THR A 51 -9.32 9.98 9.99
C THR A 51 -8.14 10.91 9.86
N TYR A 52 -7.80 11.30 8.65
CA TYR A 52 -6.64 12.13 8.36
C TYR A 52 -7.01 13.34 7.54
N ALA A 53 -6.25 14.42 7.70
CA ALA A 53 -6.41 15.63 6.91
C ALA A 53 -5.07 16.27 6.53
N ARG A 54 -4.99 16.80 5.34
CA ARG A 54 -3.88 17.66 4.89
C ARG A 54 -4.10 19.08 5.36
N ILE A 55 -3.07 19.70 5.91
CA ILE A 55 -3.03 21.14 6.17
C ILE A 55 -2.72 21.82 4.84
N MET A 56 -3.58 22.75 4.42
CA MET A 56 -3.56 23.31 3.06
C MET A 56 -2.74 24.59 2.94
N GLU A 57 -2.35 25.20 4.06
CA GLU A 57 -1.61 26.44 4.12
C GLU A 57 -0.40 26.32 5.06
N ASP A 58 0.59 27.16 4.87
CA ASP A 58 1.74 27.24 5.77
C ASP A 58 1.41 28.09 6.99
N TYR A 59 2.03 27.81 8.12
CA TYR A 59 1.94 28.61 9.35
C TYR A 59 0.50 28.85 9.85
N VAL A 60 -0.36 27.83 9.73
CA VAL A 60 -1.74 27.90 10.24
C VAL A 60 -1.73 27.98 11.76
N PRO A 61 -2.48 28.91 12.38
CA PRO A 61 -2.59 28.98 13.84
C PRO A 61 -3.31 27.77 14.41
N VAL A 62 -2.76 27.22 15.47
CA VAL A 62 -3.31 26.10 16.26
C VAL A 62 -3.76 26.66 17.59
N TYR A 63 -5.03 26.45 17.95
CA TYR A 63 -5.61 26.99 19.18
C TYR A 63 -5.77 25.91 20.24
N GLY A 64 -5.74 26.31 21.51
CA GLY A 64 -5.98 25.43 22.64
C GLY A 64 -7.42 24.95 22.72
N GLN A 65 -8.34 25.82 22.33
CA GLN A 65 -9.76 25.57 22.20
C GLN A 65 -10.34 26.37 21.00
N PRO A 66 -11.43 25.92 20.39
CA PRO A 66 -12.02 26.60 19.23
C PRO A 66 -12.43 28.06 19.50
N GLN A 67 -12.92 28.37 20.70
CA GLN A 67 -13.37 29.72 21.09
C GLN A 67 -12.21 30.70 21.34
N ASP A 68 -10.97 30.23 21.44
CA ASP A 68 -9.81 31.08 21.73
C ASP A 68 -9.60 32.12 20.63
N GLU A 69 -9.87 31.78 19.36
CA GLU A 69 -9.77 32.70 18.25
C GLU A 69 -10.74 33.90 18.40
N SER A 70 -12.02 33.64 18.66
CA SER A 70 -13.03 34.66 18.83
C SER A 70 -12.85 35.50 20.11
N ALA A 71 -12.25 34.88 21.16
CA ALA A 71 -11.90 35.56 22.40
C ALA A 71 -10.61 36.39 22.31
N GLY A 72 -9.91 36.40 21.16
CA GLY A 72 -8.63 37.11 20.97
C GLY A 72 -7.47 36.48 21.75
N ILE A 73 -7.59 35.23 22.14
CA ILE A 73 -6.50 34.46 22.80
C ILE A 73 -5.50 34.00 21.74
N SER A 74 -4.23 34.19 22.01
CA SER A 74 -3.16 33.81 21.08
C SER A 74 -3.13 32.30 20.83
N PRO A 75 -2.82 31.85 19.58
CA PRO A 75 -2.67 30.45 19.28
C PRO A 75 -1.54 29.83 20.13
N VAL A 76 -1.68 28.57 20.51
CA VAL A 76 -0.66 27.81 21.27
C VAL A 76 0.60 27.59 20.45
N ARG A 77 0.46 27.50 19.13
CA ARG A 77 1.56 27.41 18.17
C ARG A 77 1.05 27.68 16.74
N PHE A 78 1.96 27.72 15.81
CA PHE A 78 1.67 27.68 14.37
C PHE A 78 2.15 26.36 13.78
N THR A 79 1.51 25.91 12.72
CA THR A 79 2.04 24.80 11.92
C THR A 79 3.33 25.24 11.23
N LYS A 80 4.10 24.30 10.72
CA LYS A 80 5.29 24.58 9.93
C LYS A 80 4.92 24.68 8.45
N LYS A 81 5.82 25.22 7.66
CA LYS A 81 5.76 25.14 6.20
C LYS A 81 6.08 23.73 5.74
N GLY A 82 5.42 23.26 4.67
CA GLY A 82 5.72 22.02 4.00
C GLY A 82 4.51 21.08 3.83
N PHE A 83 4.81 19.85 3.46
CA PHE A 83 3.80 18.81 3.27
C PHE A 83 3.38 18.24 4.63
N MET A 84 2.22 18.68 5.13
CA MET A 84 1.77 18.35 6.48
C MET A 84 0.43 17.62 6.49
N TRP A 85 0.41 16.47 7.17
CA TRP A 85 -0.76 15.68 7.39
C TRP A 85 -0.93 15.40 8.89
N VAL A 86 -2.15 15.55 9.37
CA VAL A 86 -2.53 15.32 10.76
C VAL A 86 -3.61 14.27 10.87
N SER A 87 -3.63 13.57 11.98
CA SER A 87 -4.75 12.70 12.36
C SER A 87 -5.81 13.52 13.09
N LEU A 88 -7.06 13.13 12.93
CA LEU A 88 -8.20 13.77 13.54
C LEU A 88 -8.80 12.87 14.62
N SER A 89 -9.07 13.44 15.79
CA SER A 89 -9.70 12.70 16.89
C SER A 89 -11.15 12.32 16.59
N ASP A 90 -11.83 13.07 15.71
CA ASP A 90 -13.19 12.84 15.25
C ASP A 90 -13.29 13.21 13.76
N PRO A 91 -13.99 12.40 12.92
CA PRO A 91 -14.21 12.74 11.53
C PRO A 91 -15.13 13.94 11.30
N HIS A 92 -15.85 14.42 12.35
CA HIS A 92 -16.76 15.54 12.26
C HIS A 92 -16.18 16.76 12.98
N PRO A 93 -16.27 17.96 12.39
CA PRO A 93 -15.81 19.18 13.03
C PRO A 93 -16.77 19.60 14.16
N VAL A 94 -16.21 20.15 15.22
CA VAL A 94 -16.98 20.87 16.24
C VAL A 94 -17.31 22.26 15.72
N MET A 95 -18.57 22.66 15.78
CA MET A 95 -19.01 24.00 15.36
C MET A 95 -18.99 24.99 16.52
N VAL A 96 -18.23 26.07 16.38
CA VAL A 96 -18.14 27.17 17.35
C VAL A 96 -18.25 28.50 16.57
N ASP A 97 -19.15 29.35 16.96
CA ASP A 97 -19.42 30.67 16.33
C ASP A 97 -19.58 30.60 14.81
N GLY A 98 -20.22 29.54 14.30
CA GLY A 98 -20.42 29.30 12.86
C GLY A 98 -19.17 28.78 12.11
N GLN A 99 -18.07 28.55 12.81
CA GLN A 99 -16.82 27.99 12.26
C GLN A 99 -16.67 26.53 12.66
N GLY A 100 -16.20 25.68 11.72
CA GLY A 100 -15.86 24.29 11.99
C GLY A 100 -14.42 24.15 12.50
N TRP A 101 -14.21 23.28 13.46
CA TRP A 101 -12.92 23.01 14.08
C TRP A 101 -12.65 21.53 14.21
N TYR A 102 -11.46 21.10 13.86
CA TYR A 102 -11.01 19.73 14.08
C TYR A 102 -10.01 19.66 15.23
N LYS A 103 -10.24 18.70 16.12
CA LYS A 103 -9.28 18.36 17.18
C LYS A 103 -8.19 17.47 16.58
N ILE A 104 -6.95 17.96 16.62
CA ILE A 104 -5.76 17.26 16.09
C ILE A 104 -4.91 16.64 17.20
N ASN A 105 -4.96 17.16 18.43
CA ASN A 105 -4.28 16.65 19.62
C ASN A 105 -5.11 16.96 20.85
N GLU A 106 -4.66 16.52 22.03
CA GLU A 106 -5.44 16.64 23.27
C GLU A 106 -5.95 18.05 23.56
N ARG A 107 -5.15 19.08 23.27
CA ARG A 107 -5.48 20.52 23.46
C ARG A 107 -5.08 21.33 22.24
N GLU A 108 -5.34 20.82 21.06
CA GLU A 108 -4.99 21.49 19.81
C GLU A 108 -6.09 21.33 18.79
N TYR A 109 -6.51 22.47 18.27
CA TYR A 109 -7.58 22.58 17.28
C TYR A 109 -7.13 23.39 16.08
N LEU A 110 -7.54 22.93 14.89
CA LEU A 110 -7.37 23.64 13.61
C LEU A 110 -8.72 23.94 12.99
N ARG A 111 -8.82 25.09 12.34
CA ARG A 111 -10.00 25.43 11.56
C ARG A 111 -10.22 24.45 10.42
N ALA A 112 -11.47 24.04 10.22
CA ALA A 112 -11.83 23.05 9.20
C ALA A 112 -11.58 23.57 7.76
N ASP A 113 -11.70 24.88 7.52
CA ASP A 113 -11.43 25.50 6.21
C ASP A 113 -9.94 25.48 5.82
N LYS A 114 -9.04 25.24 6.77
CA LYS A 114 -7.59 25.06 6.55
C LYS A 114 -7.19 23.60 6.28
N LEU A 115 -8.14 22.68 6.33
CA LEU A 115 -7.91 21.26 6.22
C LEU A 115 -8.64 20.66 5.01
N ARG A 116 -8.01 19.66 4.40
CA ARG A 116 -8.65 18.78 3.41
C ARG A 116 -8.58 17.35 3.90
N LEU A 117 -9.73 16.72 4.11
CA LEU A 117 -9.80 15.33 4.53
C LEU A 117 -9.12 14.42 3.51
N ALA A 118 -8.41 13.42 4.00
CA ALA A 118 -7.81 12.38 3.17
C ALA A 118 -8.88 11.61 2.40
N LYS A 119 -8.51 11.20 1.20
CA LYS A 119 -9.24 10.22 0.39
C LYS A 119 -8.28 9.05 0.11
N PRO A 120 -8.16 8.12 1.04
CA PRO A 120 -7.24 7.00 0.89
C PRO A 120 -7.56 6.18 -0.36
N SER A 121 -6.53 5.59 -0.94
CA SER A 121 -6.69 4.71 -2.09
C SER A 121 -7.57 3.52 -1.77
N GLY A 122 -8.51 3.22 -2.67
CA GLY A 122 -9.26 1.98 -2.68
C GLY A 122 -8.53 0.83 -3.40
N PHE A 123 -7.33 1.09 -3.94
CA PHE A 123 -6.54 0.07 -4.63
C PHE A 123 -6.20 -1.08 -3.68
N GLN A 124 -6.12 -2.25 -4.27
CA GLN A 124 -5.80 -3.50 -3.58
C GLN A 124 -5.06 -4.42 -4.52
N GLY A 125 -3.98 -5.04 -4.05
CA GLY A 125 -3.24 -6.09 -4.72
C GLY A 125 -4.04 -7.38 -4.86
N VAL A 126 -3.39 -8.45 -5.26
CA VAL A 126 -4.03 -9.75 -5.52
C VAL A 126 -3.34 -10.90 -4.80
N MET A 127 -4.14 -11.83 -4.29
CA MET A 127 -3.65 -13.13 -3.87
C MET A 127 -3.44 -14.00 -5.12
N VAL A 128 -2.28 -14.62 -5.23
CA VAL A 128 -1.92 -15.44 -6.40
C VAL A 128 -2.30 -16.90 -6.13
N PRO A 129 -3.22 -17.50 -6.90
CA PRO A 129 -3.58 -18.90 -6.75
C PRO A 129 -2.38 -19.84 -6.96
N ARG A 130 -2.39 -21.00 -6.29
CA ARG A 130 -1.27 -21.94 -6.34
C ARG A 130 -0.96 -22.43 -7.76
N GLU A 131 -1.98 -22.67 -8.54
CA GLU A 131 -1.92 -23.22 -9.90
C GLU A 131 -1.74 -22.12 -10.98
N PHE A 132 -1.53 -20.87 -10.54
CA PHE A 132 -1.38 -19.77 -11.47
C PHE A 132 0.04 -19.71 -12.02
N ASP A 133 0.18 -19.85 -13.33
CA ASP A 133 1.43 -19.94 -14.07
C ASP A 133 1.61 -18.85 -15.15
N LYS A 134 0.63 -17.91 -15.25
CA LYS A 134 0.63 -16.88 -16.28
C LYS A 134 1.36 -15.61 -15.80
N LYS A 135 1.94 -14.87 -16.73
CA LYS A 135 2.45 -13.51 -16.47
C LYS A 135 1.27 -12.56 -16.37
N PHE A 136 1.33 -11.63 -15.44
CA PHE A 136 0.30 -10.62 -15.28
C PHE A 136 0.93 -9.26 -14.94
N ALA A 137 0.15 -8.20 -15.12
CA ALA A 137 0.58 -6.84 -14.86
C ALA A 137 -0.62 -5.97 -14.46
N TRP A 138 -0.33 -4.83 -13.87
CA TRP A 138 -1.31 -3.75 -13.77
C TRP A 138 -1.04 -2.69 -14.84
N MET A 139 -2.13 -2.15 -15.41
CA MET A 139 -2.05 -0.93 -16.21
C MET A 139 -1.72 0.25 -15.32
N ILE A 140 -0.68 1.01 -15.63
CA ILE A 140 -0.31 2.21 -14.86
C ILE A 140 -1.10 3.43 -15.29
N PHE A 141 -1.44 3.50 -16.58
CA PHE A 141 -2.20 4.61 -17.17
C PHE A 141 -3.40 4.09 -17.97
N HIS A 142 -4.44 4.90 -18.09
CA HIS A 142 -5.48 4.67 -19.09
C HIS A 142 -4.82 4.55 -20.45
N THR A 143 -4.98 3.43 -21.13
CA THR A 143 -4.24 3.14 -22.36
C THR A 143 -5.14 2.57 -23.43
N ARG A 144 -5.11 3.17 -24.61
CA ARG A 144 -5.72 2.58 -25.81
C ARG A 144 -4.86 1.40 -26.27
N VAL A 145 -5.53 0.30 -26.60
CA VAL A 145 -4.83 -0.86 -27.15
C VAL A 145 -4.54 -0.68 -28.62
N SER A 146 -3.39 -1.20 -29.04
CA SER A 146 -2.97 -1.22 -30.45
C SER A 146 -3.29 -2.57 -31.09
N PRO A 147 -3.54 -2.62 -32.39
CA PRO A 147 -3.80 -3.88 -33.12
C PRO A 147 -2.54 -4.75 -33.25
N GLY A 148 -1.36 -4.18 -33.11
CA GLY A 148 -0.07 -4.88 -33.20
C GLY A 148 1.05 -4.10 -32.53
N PRO A 149 2.23 -4.74 -32.28
CA PRO A 149 3.39 -4.08 -31.72
C PRO A 149 3.93 -3.03 -32.73
N GLY A 150 4.21 -1.81 -32.25
CA GLY A 150 4.66 -0.69 -33.09
C GLY A 150 3.56 -0.01 -33.89
N VAL A 151 2.34 -0.52 -33.89
CA VAL A 151 1.21 0.04 -34.63
C VAL A 151 0.44 1.02 -33.74
N PRO A 152 0.14 2.25 -34.19
CA PRO A 152 -0.72 3.14 -33.42
C PRO A 152 -2.11 2.53 -33.15
N PRO A 153 -2.76 2.89 -32.02
CA PRO A 153 -4.15 2.53 -31.80
C PRO A 153 -5.04 3.04 -32.94
N VAL A 154 -6.07 2.26 -33.28
CA VAL A 154 -7.04 2.67 -34.30
C VAL A 154 -7.84 3.88 -33.79
N GLU A 155 -8.00 4.89 -34.66
CA GLU A 155 -8.91 6.03 -34.38
C GLU A 155 -10.33 5.61 -34.69
N GLU A 156 -11.01 5.05 -33.71
CA GLU A 156 -12.45 4.74 -33.73
C GLU A 156 -13.22 5.75 -32.90
N GLU A 157 -14.53 5.87 -33.13
CA GLU A 157 -15.41 6.75 -32.34
C GLU A 157 -15.44 6.33 -30.85
N ASP A 158 -15.24 5.03 -30.55
CA ASP A 158 -15.16 4.49 -29.18
C ASP A 158 -13.99 3.48 -29.06
N PRO A 159 -12.76 3.97 -28.96
CA PRO A 159 -11.59 3.09 -28.89
C PRO A 159 -11.58 2.31 -27.59
N ALA A 160 -11.22 1.03 -27.66
CA ALA A 160 -11.02 0.20 -26.48
C ALA A 160 -9.91 0.76 -25.60
N VAL A 161 -10.28 1.33 -24.46
CA VAL A 161 -9.38 1.87 -23.45
C VAL A 161 -9.34 0.92 -22.25
N VAL A 162 -8.16 0.43 -21.90
CA VAL A 162 -7.95 -0.31 -20.66
C VAL A 162 -7.70 0.71 -19.55
N PRO A 163 -8.52 0.74 -18.49
CA PRO A 163 -8.34 1.69 -17.40
C PRO A 163 -7.03 1.49 -16.65
N ALA A 164 -6.50 2.57 -16.07
CA ALA A 164 -5.41 2.47 -15.10
C ALA A 164 -5.83 1.54 -13.94
N ARG A 165 -4.84 0.79 -13.42
CA ARG A 165 -5.01 -0.22 -12.36
C ARG A 165 -5.82 -1.46 -12.73
N SER A 166 -6.23 -1.61 -13.99
CA SER A 166 -6.72 -2.90 -14.46
C SER A 166 -5.63 -3.95 -14.36
N LEU A 167 -5.96 -5.09 -13.78
CA LEU A 167 -5.12 -6.28 -13.80
C LEU A 167 -5.29 -6.97 -15.15
N VAL A 168 -4.18 -7.25 -15.83
CA VAL A 168 -4.19 -7.86 -17.15
C VAL A 168 -3.25 -9.06 -17.21
N ILE A 169 -3.65 -10.10 -17.94
CA ILE A 169 -2.75 -11.21 -18.27
C ILE A 169 -1.89 -10.82 -19.46
N VAL A 170 -0.62 -11.09 -19.37
CA VAL A 170 0.36 -10.84 -20.44
C VAL A 170 0.64 -12.16 -21.17
N HIS A 171 0.13 -12.29 -22.39
CA HIS A 171 0.26 -13.50 -23.18
C HIS A 171 1.56 -13.55 -23.98
N GLU A 172 2.08 -12.41 -24.38
CA GLU A 172 3.25 -12.32 -25.25
C GLU A 172 3.98 -10.99 -25.05
N VAL A 173 5.30 -11.01 -25.21
CA VAL A 173 6.15 -9.82 -25.24
C VAL A 173 6.94 -9.83 -26.54
N ARG A 174 6.89 -8.74 -27.31
CA ARG A 174 7.66 -8.53 -28.56
C ARG A 174 8.36 -7.20 -28.54
N GLU A 175 9.44 -7.13 -29.26
CA GLU A 175 10.15 -5.88 -29.55
C GLU A 175 9.72 -5.35 -30.93
N ALA A 176 9.36 -4.08 -30.99
CA ALA A 176 9.09 -3.34 -32.21
C ALA A 176 9.43 -1.86 -31.95
N GLU A 177 10.04 -1.21 -32.93
CA GLU A 177 10.46 0.21 -32.89
C GLU A 177 11.27 0.54 -31.61
N GLN A 178 12.25 -0.31 -31.28
CA GLN A 178 13.12 -0.17 -30.10
C GLN A 178 12.37 -0.13 -28.76
N ARG A 179 11.15 -0.69 -28.70
CA ARG A 179 10.31 -0.76 -27.50
C ARG A 179 9.76 -2.16 -27.31
N LYS A 180 9.59 -2.55 -26.05
CA LYS A 180 8.87 -3.76 -25.71
C LYS A 180 7.37 -3.49 -25.74
N TRP A 181 6.64 -4.41 -26.37
CA TRP A 181 5.19 -4.41 -26.45
C TRP A 181 4.66 -5.69 -25.83
N CYS A 182 3.56 -5.58 -25.12
CA CYS A 182 2.91 -6.69 -24.44
C CYS A 182 1.51 -6.91 -25.03
N ARG A 183 1.23 -8.16 -25.43
CA ARG A 183 -0.13 -8.56 -25.80
C ARG A 183 -0.90 -8.90 -24.55
N ILE A 184 -1.99 -8.19 -24.30
CA ILE A 184 -2.81 -8.31 -23.10
C ILE A 184 -4.23 -8.76 -23.41
N GLY A 185 -4.89 -9.39 -22.45
CA GLY A 185 -6.31 -9.76 -22.51
C GLY A 185 -6.66 -10.49 -23.81
N THR A 186 -7.71 -10.03 -24.48
CA THR A 186 -8.30 -10.64 -25.67
C THR A 186 -7.54 -10.37 -26.98
N GLY A 187 -6.34 -9.76 -26.94
CA GLY A 187 -5.48 -9.67 -28.13
C GLY A 187 -4.97 -8.28 -28.48
N GLY A 188 -5.25 -7.27 -27.67
CA GLY A 188 -4.67 -5.93 -27.89
C GLY A 188 -3.23 -5.83 -27.40
N TRP A 189 -2.46 -4.92 -28.01
CA TRP A 189 -1.06 -4.66 -27.65
C TRP A 189 -0.93 -3.32 -26.94
N VAL A 190 -0.08 -3.28 -25.92
CA VAL A 190 0.29 -2.06 -25.21
C VAL A 190 1.81 -1.98 -25.03
N PRO A 191 2.40 -0.78 -25.04
CA PRO A 191 3.81 -0.63 -24.68
C PRO A 191 4.07 -1.14 -23.25
N HIS A 192 5.17 -1.86 -23.02
CA HIS A 192 5.57 -2.33 -21.70
C HIS A 192 5.64 -1.20 -20.67
N ALA A 193 6.08 -0.01 -21.05
CA ALA A 193 6.13 1.17 -20.19
C ALA A 193 4.74 1.63 -19.67
N ARG A 194 3.64 1.02 -20.12
CA ARG A 194 2.29 1.25 -19.60
C ARG A 194 1.87 0.22 -18.54
N LEU A 195 2.74 -0.74 -18.26
CA LEU A 195 2.50 -1.86 -17.38
C LEU A 195 3.45 -1.83 -16.18
N ALA A 196 2.98 -2.33 -15.06
CA ALA A 196 3.77 -2.79 -13.94
C ALA A 196 3.71 -4.32 -13.93
N MET A 197 4.74 -4.97 -14.44
CA MET A 197 4.75 -6.42 -14.60
C MET A 197 5.15 -7.13 -13.32
N VAL A 198 4.43 -8.19 -12.98
CA VAL A 198 4.83 -9.15 -11.97
C VAL A 198 5.50 -10.33 -12.67
N THR A 199 6.82 -10.40 -12.52
CA THR A 199 7.63 -11.51 -13.02
C THR A 199 8.22 -12.22 -11.82
N PRO A 200 7.76 -13.44 -11.49
CA PRO A 200 8.34 -14.19 -10.38
C PRO A 200 9.85 -14.39 -10.59
N HIS A 201 10.62 -14.06 -9.58
CA HIS A 201 12.05 -14.32 -9.53
C HIS A 201 12.35 -15.51 -8.61
N GLY A 202 13.46 -16.14 -8.84
CA GLY A 202 13.97 -17.14 -7.91
C GLY A 202 14.29 -16.51 -6.56
N ARG A 203 14.20 -17.32 -5.51
CA ARG A 203 14.54 -16.92 -4.15
C ARG A 203 15.98 -16.41 -4.07
N PRO A 204 16.22 -15.24 -3.45
CA PRO A 204 17.57 -14.69 -3.31
C PRO A 204 18.49 -15.62 -2.50
N GLU A 205 19.78 -15.61 -2.82
CA GLU A 205 20.78 -16.32 -2.04
C GLU A 205 20.74 -15.83 -0.57
N GLY A 206 20.80 -16.78 0.36
CA GLY A 206 20.69 -16.52 1.81
C GLY A 206 19.29 -16.60 2.38
N VAL A 207 18.24 -16.66 1.55
CA VAL A 207 16.87 -16.91 2.00
C VAL A 207 16.59 -18.41 2.01
N GLY A 208 16.15 -18.97 3.16
CA GLY A 208 15.86 -20.39 3.32
C GLY A 208 14.63 -20.88 2.54
N GLU A 209 14.59 -22.18 2.18
CA GLU A 209 13.55 -22.77 1.32
C GLU A 209 12.13 -22.64 1.86
N SER A 210 11.95 -22.55 3.16
CA SER A 210 10.64 -22.39 3.82
C SER A 210 10.40 -20.99 4.38
N GLU A 211 11.33 -20.05 4.15
CA GLU A 211 11.21 -18.71 4.68
C GLU A 211 10.22 -17.86 3.88
N ARG A 212 9.63 -16.90 4.57
CA ARG A 212 8.85 -15.83 3.96
C ARG A 212 9.77 -14.71 3.52
N TRP A 213 9.53 -14.20 2.32
CA TRP A 213 10.28 -13.06 1.82
C TRP A 213 9.44 -12.18 0.91
N ILE A 214 9.86 -10.95 0.80
CA ILE A 214 9.23 -9.91 0.00
C ILE A 214 10.23 -9.50 -1.08
N GLU A 215 9.77 -9.42 -2.30
CA GLU A 215 10.44 -8.80 -3.42
C GLU A 215 9.87 -7.38 -3.63
N VAL A 216 10.74 -6.39 -3.72
CA VAL A 216 10.41 -5.02 -4.10
C VAL A 216 11.15 -4.72 -5.40
N ASN A 217 10.40 -4.69 -6.51
CA ASN A 217 10.95 -4.38 -7.82
C ASN A 217 10.76 -2.89 -8.12
N LEU A 218 11.87 -2.13 -8.07
CA LEU A 218 11.86 -0.68 -8.26
C LEU A 218 11.63 -0.28 -9.72
N THR A 219 11.97 -1.14 -10.68
CA THR A 219 11.71 -0.88 -12.11
C THR A 219 10.23 -0.98 -12.43
N GLU A 220 9.59 -2.05 -11.96
CA GLU A 220 8.18 -2.32 -12.22
C GLU A 220 7.24 -1.66 -11.21
N GLN A 221 7.77 -1.09 -10.12
CA GLN A 221 6.98 -0.52 -9.03
C GLN A 221 5.97 -1.52 -8.44
N THR A 222 6.43 -2.76 -8.26
CA THR A 222 5.64 -3.86 -7.71
C THR A 222 6.26 -4.42 -6.44
N LEU A 223 5.43 -5.02 -5.61
CA LEU A 223 5.84 -5.83 -4.47
C LEU A 223 5.21 -7.20 -4.62
N SER A 224 6.03 -8.23 -4.42
CA SER A 224 5.62 -9.63 -4.42
C SER A 224 5.97 -10.29 -3.09
N ALA A 225 5.06 -11.06 -2.50
CA ALA A 225 5.30 -11.82 -1.27
C ALA A 225 5.33 -13.32 -1.55
N TYR A 226 6.33 -14.00 -0.97
CA TYR A 226 6.59 -15.41 -1.21
C TYR A 226 6.64 -16.23 0.07
N GLU A 227 6.21 -17.47 -0.02
CA GLU A 227 6.50 -18.55 0.93
C GLU A 227 7.37 -19.61 0.22
N GLY A 228 8.66 -19.67 0.57
CA GLY A 228 9.66 -20.39 -0.21
C GLY A 228 9.75 -19.85 -1.64
N ASP A 229 9.55 -20.69 -2.64
CA ASP A 229 9.56 -20.30 -4.06
C ASP A 229 8.16 -19.94 -4.60
N ARG A 230 7.14 -20.00 -3.74
CA ARG A 230 5.75 -19.74 -4.13
C ARG A 230 5.39 -18.29 -3.96
N LEU A 231 5.05 -17.62 -5.05
CA LEU A 231 4.39 -16.31 -5.06
C LEU A 231 2.97 -16.46 -4.50
N ILE A 232 2.64 -15.71 -3.44
CA ILE A 232 1.33 -15.79 -2.79
C ILE A 232 0.53 -14.49 -2.89
N PHE A 233 1.21 -13.37 -3.07
CA PHE A 233 0.58 -12.06 -3.13
C PHE A 233 1.42 -11.12 -3.98
N ALA A 234 0.77 -10.23 -4.72
CA ALA A 234 1.44 -9.16 -5.44
C ALA A 234 0.60 -7.87 -5.40
N THR A 235 1.28 -6.72 -5.45
CA THR A 235 0.65 -5.40 -5.44
C THR A 235 1.52 -4.35 -6.12
N LEU A 236 0.92 -3.19 -6.41
CA LEU A 236 1.65 -1.97 -6.81
C LEU A 236 2.19 -1.25 -5.57
N ILE A 237 3.34 -0.63 -5.74
CA ILE A 237 3.97 0.22 -4.73
C ILE A 237 4.23 1.63 -5.26
N SER A 238 4.69 2.49 -4.37
CA SER A 238 5.33 3.75 -4.73
C SER A 238 6.63 3.87 -3.94
N SER A 239 7.74 3.67 -4.63
CA SER A 239 9.08 3.73 -4.04
C SER A 239 9.61 5.16 -3.94
N GLY A 240 10.82 5.33 -3.43
CA GLY A 240 11.56 6.59 -3.47
C GLY A 240 11.72 7.13 -4.88
N ASP A 241 11.64 8.46 -5.01
CA ASP A 241 11.91 9.15 -6.26
C ASP A 241 13.42 9.26 -6.54
N GLU A 242 13.79 9.87 -7.67
CA GLU A 242 15.21 10.02 -8.07
C GLU A 242 16.06 10.82 -7.08
N ARG A 243 15.46 11.75 -6.32
CA ARG A 243 16.17 12.56 -5.31
C ARG A 243 16.38 11.78 -4.01
N PHE A 244 15.48 10.86 -3.72
CA PHE A 244 15.45 10.08 -2.49
C PHE A 244 15.23 8.59 -2.80
N PRO A 245 16.18 7.92 -3.46
CA PRO A 245 15.98 6.55 -3.94
C PRO A 245 15.83 5.56 -2.80
N THR A 246 14.96 4.55 -3.01
CA THR A 246 14.89 3.40 -2.11
C THR A 246 16.17 2.59 -2.22
N ILE A 247 16.75 2.24 -1.05
CA ILE A 247 18.00 1.47 -0.99
C ILE A 247 17.81 0.05 -1.52
N LYS A 248 18.71 -0.40 -2.41
CA LYS A 248 18.74 -1.75 -2.96
C LYS A 248 19.54 -2.71 -2.07
N GLY A 249 19.15 -3.96 -2.01
CA GLY A 249 19.82 -5.02 -1.27
C GLY A 249 18.87 -6.06 -0.70
N LEU A 250 19.44 -6.99 0.06
CA LEU A 250 18.69 -8.00 0.80
C LEU A 250 18.75 -7.64 2.29
N PHE A 251 17.58 -7.43 2.88
CA PHE A 251 17.42 -6.97 4.27
C PHE A 251 16.47 -7.89 5.02
N ARG A 252 16.34 -7.64 6.34
CA ARG A 252 15.25 -8.21 7.16
C ARG A 252 14.45 -7.09 7.79
N ILE A 253 13.14 -7.29 7.96
CA ILE A 253 12.33 -6.41 8.80
C ILE A 253 12.87 -6.49 10.21
N TRP A 254 13.50 -5.43 10.68
CA TRP A 254 14.09 -5.38 12.02
C TRP A 254 13.12 -4.90 13.08
N ALA A 255 12.12 -4.07 12.68
CA ALA A 255 11.06 -3.64 13.58
C ALA A 255 9.75 -3.38 12.83
N LYS A 256 8.63 -3.52 13.57
CA LYS A 256 7.29 -3.18 13.11
C LYS A 256 6.60 -2.31 14.15
N VAL A 257 5.82 -1.36 13.68
CA VAL A 257 4.96 -0.52 14.53
C VAL A 257 3.60 -0.29 13.86
N GLU A 258 2.52 -0.43 14.63
CA GLU A 258 1.17 -0.29 14.09
C GLU A 258 0.88 1.12 13.61
N ILE A 259 1.35 2.12 14.36
CA ILE A 259 1.17 3.54 14.05
C ILE A 259 2.47 4.25 14.39
N GLY A 260 2.99 5.00 13.43
CA GLY A 260 4.22 5.77 13.59
C GLY A 260 4.13 7.14 12.95
N LYS A 261 4.95 8.06 13.42
CA LYS A 261 5.10 9.39 12.83
C LYS A 261 6.24 9.38 11.84
N MET A 262 6.06 10.05 10.72
CA MET A 262 7.11 10.29 9.73
C MET A 262 7.37 11.78 9.57
N SER A 263 8.62 12.16 9.56
CA SER A 263 9.03 13.55 9.30
C SER A 263 10.43 13.57 8.72
N GLY A 264 10.67 14.50 7.83
CA GLY A 264 11.97 14.67 7.17
C GLY A 264 12.01 15.95 6.35
N GLY A 265 13.05 16.06 5.50
CA GLY A 265 13.36 17.24 4.73
C GLY A 265 14.23 18.22 5.53
N GLU A 266 15.45 18.48 5.03
CA GLU A 266 16.38 19.44 5.65
C GLU A 266 15.95 20.85 5.32
N ASP A 267 15.53 21.06 4.07
CA ASP A 267 15.05 22.35 3.57
C ASP A 267 13.53 22.50 3.72
N GLU A 268 13.07 23.74 3.78
CA GLU A 268 11.63 24.04 3.84
C GLU A 268 10.84 23.50 2.63
N SER A 269 11.49 23.42 1.47
CA SER A 269 10.88 22.91 0.23
C SER A 269 10.61 21.42 0.25
N ASP A 270 11.43 20.66 1.00
CA ASP A 270 11.35 19.19 1.10
C ASP A 270 10.76 18.72 2.43
N ARG A 271 10.45 19.68 3.32
CA ARG A 271 9.92 19.34 4.64
C ARG A 271 8.59 18.64 4.55
N TYR A 272 8.51 17.48 5.19
CA TYR A 272 7.27 16.75 5.38
C TYR A 272 7.06 16.35 6.83
N TYR A 273 5.80 16.25 7.22
CA TYR A 273 5.35 15.78 8.51
C TYR A 273 4.04 15.04 8.33
N VAL A 274 4.01 13.76 8.64
CA VAL A 274 2.87 12.87 8.45
C VAL A 274 2.62 12.14 9.75
N GLU A 275 1.48 12.42 10.37
CA GLU A 275 1.08 11.81 11.65
C GLU A 275 0.47 10.44 11.46
N ASP A 276 0.66 9.61 12.47
CA ASP A 276 -0.04 8.35 12.68
C ASP A 276 -0.11 7.46 11.42
N VAL A 277 1.03 7.38 10.72
CA VAL A 277 1.17 6.52 9.54
C VAL A 277 1.05 5.06 9.97
N PRO A 278 0.12 4.26 9.38
CA PRO A 278 -0.11 2.92 9.86
C PRO A 278 0.80 1.87 9.21
N TRP A 279 0.98 0.77 9.91
CA TRP A 279 1.54 -0.50 9.44
C TRP A 279 2.99 -0.41 8.98
N HIS A 280 3.87 0.26 9.77
CA HIS A 280 5.30 0.34 9.47
C HIS A 280 6.00 -1.01 9.65
N MET A 281 6.86 -1.32 8.68
CA MET A 281 7.75 -2.48 8.67
C MET A 281 9.14 -1.99 8.24
N TYR A 282 9.99 -1.65 9.21
CA TYR A 282 11.33 -1.13 8.96
C TYR A 282 12.28 -2.24 8.56
N PHE A 283 12.95 -2.13 7.40
CA PHE A 283 13.88 -3.13 6.89
C PHE A 283 15.34 -2.65 6.86
N TYR A 284 15.58 -1.36 6.78
CA TYR A 284 16.94 -0.80 6.87
C TYR A 284 16.89 0.60 7.48
N LYS A 285 17.50 0.82 8.65
CA LYS A 285 17.43 2.10 9.38
C LYS A 285 15.99 2.62 9.42
N SER A 286 15.74 3.82 8.86
CA SER A 286 14.42 4.42 8.74
C SER A 286 13.66 4.04 7.45
N TYR A 287 14.26 3.28 6.54
CA TYR A 287 13.55 2.76 5.37
C TYR A 287 12.58 1.66 5.77
N GLY A 288 11.37 1.76 5.32
CA GLY A 288 10.31 0.81 5.66
C GLY A 288 9.25 0.68 4.57
N LEU A 289 8.43 -0.35 4.73
CA LEU A 289 7.16 -0.52 4.05
C LEU A 289 6.08 0.03 4.97
N HIS A 290 5.11 0.79 4.47
CA HIS A 290 4.00 1.31 5.30
C HIS A 290 2.80 1.72 4.45
N ALA A 291 1.63 1.89 5.07
CA ALA A 291 0.47 2.43 4.39
C ALA A 291 0.67 3.90 4.02
N SER A 292 0.18 4.28 2.84
CA SER A 292 0.10 5.67 2.43
C SER A 292 -1.37 6.07 2.26
N TYR A 293 -1.86 6.95 3.14
CA TYR A 293 -3.23 7.46 3.09
C TYR A 293 -3.35 8.80 2.34
N TRP A 294 -2.21 9.41 1.98
CA TRP A 294 -2.12 10.78 1.43
C TRP A 294 -1.99 10.85 -0.08
N HIS A 295 -1.82 9.73 -0.77
CA HIS A 295 -1.77 9.69 -2.23
C HIS A 295 -2.32 8.37 -2.78
N ASP A 296 -2.45 8.35 -4.10
CA ASP A 296 -2.94 7.22 -4.88
C ASP A 296 -2.09 6.99 -6.14
N PHE A 297 -0.76 7.18 -6.03
CA PHE A 297 0.19 7.09 -7.16
C PHE A 297 0.92 5.74 -7.22
N PHE A 298 0.26 4.66 -6.78
CA PHE A 298 0.85 3.32 -6.83
C PHE A 298 1.11 2.89 -8.27
N GLY A 299 2.31 2.35 -8.51
CA GLY A 299 2.89 2.07 -9.82
C GLY A 299 3.90 3.13 -10.29
N LEU A 300 4.10 4.21 -9.51
CA LEU A 300 5.05 5.29 -9.82
C LEU A 300 5.88 5.66 -8.58
N PRO A 301 7.18 5.98 -8.71
CA PRO A 301 7.99 6.50 -7.60
C PRO A 301 7.44 7.84 -7.10
N ASN A 302 7.23 7.97 -5.78
CA ASN A 302 6.69 9.20 -5.18
C ASN A 302 6.99 9.32 -3.67
N SER A 303 8.05 8.69 -3.17
CA SER A 303 8.40 8.77 -1.74
C SER A 303 9.80 9.33 -1.50
N HIS A 304 10.14 9.55 -0.23
CA HIS A 304 11.48 9.93 0.21
C HIS A 304 12.32 8.70 0.63
N GLY A 305 12.14 7.58 -0.07
CA GLY A 305 12.91 6.35 0.11
C GLY A 305 12.14 5.17 0.70
N CYS A 306 11.08 5.39 1.46
CA CYS A 306 10.22 4.31 1.92
C CYS A 306 9.42 3.69 0.75
N VAL A 307 8.90 2.49 0.96
CA VAL A 307 8.02 1.80 0.03
C VAL A 307 6.58 2.00 0.50
N ASN A 308 5.86 2.86 -0.21
CA ASN A 308 4.47 3.18 0.07
C ASN A 308 3.54 2.09 -0.49
N LEU A 309 2.58 1.68 0.29
CA LEU A 309 1.55 0.68 -0.03
C LEU A 309 0.15 1.27 0.11
N ALA A 310 -0.78 0.74 -0.67
CA ALA A 310 -2.19 0.99 -0.43
C ALA A 310 -2.59 0.47 0.98
N PRO A 311 -3.51 1.14 1.69
CA PRO A 311 -3.81 0.81 3.09
C PRO A 311 -4.16 -0.65 3.34
N LYS A 312 -4.95 -1.27 2.49
CA LYS A 312 -5.34 -2.69 2.61
C LYS A 312 -4.14 -3.63 2.46
N ASP A 313 -3.28 -3.35 1.49
CA ASP A 313 -2.09 -4.16 1.21
C ASP A 313 -1.06 -4.05 2.33
N ALA A 314 -0.88 -2.84 2.87
CA ALA A 314 -0.01 -2.59 4.00
C ALA A 314 -0.48 -3.35 5.26
N LEU A 315 -1.79 -3.33 5.56
CA LEU A 315 -2.36 -4.07 6.68
C LEU A 315 -2.16 -5.57 6.52
N TRP A 316 -2.48 -6.11 5.32
CA TRP A 316 -2.29 -7.52 5.03
C TRP A 316 -0.82 -7.92 5.21
N LEU A 317 0.10 -7.15 4.63
CA LEU A 317 1.53 -7.41 4.70
C LEU A 317 2.06 -7.31 6.14
N PHE A 318 1.60 -6.33 6.90
CA PHE A 318 1.92 -6.17 8.32
C PHE A 318 1.47 -7.40 9.13
N GLN A 319 0.28 -7.92 8.87
CA GLN A 319 -0.21 -9.11 9.54
C GLN A 319 0.51 -10.38 9.10
N TRP A 320 0.95 -10.46 7.84
CA TRP A 320 1.62 -11.64 7.30
C TRP A 320 3.11 -11.71 7.68
N THR A 321 3.81 -10.59 7.79
CA THR A 321 5.25 -10.51 8.07
C THR A 321 5.61 -10.78 9.53
N ARG A 322 6.88 -11.13 9.77
CA ARG A 322 7.53 -11.18 11.08
C ARG A 322 8.37 -9.92 11.30
N PRO A 323 8.71 -9.53 12.56
CA PRO A 323 8.37 -10.23 13.80
C PRO A 323 6.88 -10.18 14.17
N LYS A 324 6.46 -11.12 15.03
CA LYS A 324 5.10 -11.19 15.61
C LYS A 324 5.12 -11.27 17.14
N ASN A 325 6.16 -10.76 17.75
CA ASN A 325 6.21 -10.72 19.20
C ASN A 325 5.25 -9.64 19.71
N ASN A 326 4.15 -10.01 20.28
CA ASN A 326 3.07 -9.14 20.79
C ASN A 326 3.48 -8.32 22.04
N ARG A 327 4.67 -7.75 22.06
CA ARG A 327 5.15 -6.91 23.15
C ARG A 327 4.87 -5.43 22.89
N GLY A 328 3.56 -5.06 22.83
CA GLY A 328 3.15 -3.68 22.67
C GLY A 328 3.08 -3.21 21.21
N LYS A 329 2.99 -1.89 21.02
CA LYS A 329 2.86 -1.25 19.69
C LYS A 329 4.11 -1.37 18.82
N TRP A 330 5.28 -1.61 19.43
CA TRP A 330 6.58 -1.78 18.79
C TRP A 330 7.00 -3.25 18.89
N GLN A 331 7.25 -3.87 17.74
CA GLN A 331 7.67 -5.28 17.61
C GLN A 331 9.06 -5.30 16.99
N GLU A 332 10.05 -5.76 17.72
CA GLU A 332 11.45 -5.81 17.27
C GLU A 332 11.85 -7.24 16.94
N ALA A 333 12.61 -7.44 15.86
CA ALA A 333 13.10 -8.75 15.49
C ALA A 333 14.13 -9.24 16.52
N THR A 334 14.06 -10.53 16.80
CA THR A 334 14.97 -11.24 17.70
C THR A 334 15.53 -12.48 17.04
N GLN A 335 16.51 -13.11 17.65
CA GLN A 335 17.01 -14.39 17.16
C GLN A 335 15.91 -15.50 17.12
N ALA A 336 14.97 -15.47 18.07
CA ALA A 336 13.87 -16.42 18.14
C ALA A 336 12.70 -16.08 17.20
N ASP A 337 12.54 -14.80 16.82
CA ASP A 337 11.54 -14.31 15.89
C ASP A 337 12.21 -13.35 14.89
N PRO A 338 13.00 -13.88 13.96
CA PRO A 338 13.68 -13.08 12.96
C PRO A 338 12.66 -12.45 11.99
N GLY A 339 12.93 -11.23 11.55
CA GLY A 339 12.07 -10.53 10.61
C GLY A 339 12.03 -11.19 9.24
N THR A 340 10.93 -10.97 8.55
CA THR A 340 10.74 -11.40 7.14
C THR A 340 11.80 -10.73 6.26
N TRP A 341 12.36 -11.47 5.30
CA TRP A 341 13.29 -10.94 4.33
C TRP A 341 12.62 -9.93 3.38
N VAL A 342 13.37 -8.91 2.98
CA VAL A 342 12.99 -7.91 1.99
C VAL A 342 14.12 -7.76 1.00
N TRP A 343 13.89 -8.16 -0.24
CA TRP A 343 14.81 -8.01 -1.35
C TRP A 343 14.38 -6.84 -2.23
N VAL A 344 15.17 -5.79 -2.23
CA VAL A 344 14.93 -4.57 -3.03
C VAL A 344 15.90 -4.56 -4.20
N HIS A 345 15.37 -4.52 -5.41
CA HIS A 345 16.19 -4.55 -6.62
C HIS A 345 15.56 -3.77 -7.79
N GLU A 346 16.32 -3.63 -8.85
CA GLU A 346 15.87 -3.20 -10.16
C GLU A 346 16.00 -4.35 -11.14
N THR A 347 15.00 -4.53 -11.98
CA THR A 347 15.16 -5.41 -13.14
C THR A 347 16.01 -4.68 -14.17
N PRO A 348 17.08 -5.28 -14.71
CA PRO A 348 17.84 -4.65 -15.78
C PRO A 348 16.90 -4.30 -16.93
N VAL A 349 16.80 -3.02 -17.25
CA VAL A 349 16.22 -2.60 -18.52
C VAL A 349 17.18 -3.12 -19.58
N ALA A 350 16.76 -4.07 -20.41
CA ALA A 350 17.56 -4.48 -21.55
C ALA A 350 17.75 -3.23 -22.42
N VAL A 351 18.92 -2.62 -22.28
CA VAL A 351 19.38 -1.59 -23.19
C VAL A 351 19.65 -2.36 -24.49
N GLY A 352 18.88 -2.08 -25.53
CA GLY A 352 19.14 -2.66 -26.83
C GLY A 352 20.59 -2.38 -27.20
N GLU A 353 21.37 -3.46 -27.43
CA GLU A 353 22.65 -3.39 -28.09
C GLU A 353 22.49 -2.97 -29.57
#